data_096a0fb090432509b40b3a45ea78ad7b
#
_entry.id   096a0fb090432509b40b3a45ea78ad7b
#
_cell.length_a   1.000
_cell.length_b   1.000
_cell.length_c   1.000
_cell.angle_alpha   90.00
_cell.angle_beta   90.00
_cell.angle_gamma   90.00
#
_symmetry.space_group_name_H-M   'P 1'
#
loop_
_entity.id
_entity.type
_entity.pdbx_description
1 polymer ?
#
loop_
_entity_poly.entity_id
_entity_poly.type
_entity_poly.pdbx_seq_one_letter_code
_entity_poly.pdbx_strand_id
1 'polypeptide(L)'
;MHIRFALALFFSLASTSVASTAAPLAASSDATYGALQTLASEITFTWAKMHPLDATSLGLSDEDGKLETPSLAANARDLAAIVGWERELAAIPLSDATLVDRDDARLLHAELVQYERGLTQTKRFEKDPAAPGRDVTDAIFVQFQQLPIVGRDGATAADAALAWRKIVSRLAAAPGYIKAAEALVTHPGHLYGVVGSQSLAGVPDFLGGALTDAAKTQVSPEMFAAFVDARDATIAAIAHEKREIDAHVASWPENYVMGRAAYDAMLRDEQLLPFTSVDVERMAHDELAHGWAVQSWVEDRALAAKTPIGPLSGGGLAPGGPALIAYYRDRIAQLTSFVATQSVVDVPAWLGNVDVVETPKFQQPTSPGASMRSPLLFSKNSTGYYFITPPASLEEAAKRLDANEDFDRDRILSTGAHEAMPGHFMQGSIARRHPDFVRKTQDSGVFAEGWAFYGEELFVQLGLYGGDLDARYYTAQWERVRGARAIVDPELASGAMNYDVAVTFFEKQTGFTHAASQAAVAGIALYPGYVISYTVGRYQLEALLADYRERMGAAATLHDFHTRLLSYGTTPFAIVGPELLADLGRPLADVRASANY
;
A
#
# COMPACT_ATOMS: atom_id res chain seq x y z
N MET A 1 -33.41 -42.82 -44.44
CA MET A 1 -34.65 -43.23 -43.76
C MET A 1 -34.72 -42.44 -42.48
N HIS A 2 -35.37 -41.34 -42.50
CA HIS A 2 -36.39 -40.67 -41.70
C HIS A 2 -36.44 -41.17 -40.24
N ILE A 3 -36.35 -40.30 -39.22
CA ILE A 3 -37.48 -39.46 -38.72
C ILE A 3 -36.91 -38.34 -37.86
N ARG A 4 -37.41 -37.12 -38.08
CA ARG A 4 -37.33 -35.92 -37.22
C ARG A 4 -38.36 -36.06 -36.10
N PHE A 5 -38.01 -35.64 -34.87
CA PHE A 5 -38.99 -35.10 -33.94
C PHE A 5 -38.46 -33.82 -33.30
N ALA A 6 -39.09 -32.72 -33.67
CA ALA A 6 -38.98 -31.45 -32.99
C ALA A 6 -40.00 -31.43 -31.86
N LEU A 7 -39.56 -31.08 -30.65
CA LEU A 7 -40.47 -30.69 -29.56
C LEU A 7 -40.05 -29.31 -29.09
N ALA A 8 -40.75 -28.28 -29.53
CA ALA A 8 -40.67 -26.94 -29.01
C ALA A 8 -41.54 -26.85 -27.77
N LEU A 9 -40.94 -26.69 -26.61
CA LEU A 9 -41.63 -26.25 -25.40
C LEU A 9 -41.41 -24.74 -25.24
N PHE A 10 -42.46 -23.97 -25.50
CA PHE A 10 -42.58 -22.58 -25.11
C PHE A 10 -42.77 -22.49 -23.62
N PHE A 11 -41.77 -22.11 -22.85
CA PHE A 11 -41.96 -21.56 -21.53
C PHE A 11 -42.04 -20.03 -21.63
N SER A 12 -43.26 -19.51 -21.54
CA SER A 12 -43.52 -18.11 -21.30
C SER A 12 -43.16 -17.78 -19.86
N LEU A 13 -41.96 -17.29 -19.59
CA LEU A 13 -41.59 -16.64 -18.35
C LEU A 13 -42.10 -15.20 -18.42
N ALA A 14 -43.21 -14.95 -17.75
CA ALA A 14 -43.62 -13.60 -17.40
C ALA A 14 -42.55 -13.00 -16.47
N SER A 15 -41.67 -12.18 -17.00
CA SER A 15 -40.76 -11.34 -16.24
C SER A 15 -41.57 -10.24 -15.54
N THR A 16 -41.99 -10.50 -14.33
CA THR A 16 -42.39 -9.43 -13.39
C THR A 16 -41.08 -8.73 -12.98
N SER A 17 -40.80 -7.61 -13.62
CA SER A 17 -39.79 -6.67 -13.16
C SER A 17 -40.27 -6.11 -11.80
N VAL A 18 -39.79 -6.69 -10.71
CA VAL A 18 -39.83 -6.04 -9.42
C VAL A 18 -38.76 -4.95 -9.48
N ALA A 19 -39.17 -3.75 -9.82
CA ALA A 19 -38.35 -2.58 -9.56
C ALA A 19 -38.21 -2.46 -8.04
N SER A 20 -37.14 -3.03 -7.51
CA SER A 20 -36.69 -2.74 -6.15
C SER A 20 -36.24 -1.29 -6.15
N THR A 21 -37.12 -0.38 -5.75
CA THR A 21 -36.71 0.97 -5.33
C THR A 21 -35.95 0.75 -4.03
N ALA A 22 -34.64 0.60 -4.11
CA ALA A 22 -33.78 0.71 -2.94
C ALA A 22 -34.06 2.10 -2.33
N ALA A 23 -34.53 2.12 -1.10
CA ALA A 23 -34.67 3.38 -0.36
C ALA A 23 -33.26 3.97 -0.24
N PRO A 24 -33.09 5.30 -0.46
CA PRO A 24 -31.80 5.95 -0.24
C PRO A 24 -31.35 5.64 1.19
N LEU A 25 -30.01 5.50 1.36
CA LEU A 25 -29.43 5.32 2.71
C LEU A 25 -30.04 6.39 3.63
N ALA A 26 -30.67 5.94 4.72
CA ALA A 26 -31.28 6.86 5.67
C ALA A 26 -30.18 7.77 6.25
N ALA A 27 -30.50 9.05 6.46
CA ALA A 27 -29.57 9.95 7.15
C ALA A 27 -29.29 9.37 8.56
N SER A 28 -28.00 9.36 8.93
CA SER A 28 -27.52 8.95 10.26
C SER A 28 -28.28 9.71 11.37
N SER A 29 -28.49 9.08 12.53
CA SER A 29 -28.85 9.85 13.71
C SER A 29 -27.63 10.70 14.09
N ASP A 30 -27.75 12.03 14.14
CA ASP A 30 -26.65 12.95 14.46
C ASP A 30 -25.86 12.53 15.71
N ALA A 31 -26.53 11.85 16.66
CA ALA A 31 -25.91 11.42 17.92
C ALA A 31 -24.99 10.19 17.74
N THR A 32 -25.42 9.15 17.01
CA THR A 32 -24.62 7.93 16.78
C THR A 32 -23.42 8.25 15.88
N TYR A 33 -23.66 8.95 14.77
CA TYR A 33 -22.59 9.42 13.90
C TYR A 33 -21.57 10.27 14.67
N GLY A 34 -22.01 11.28 15.42
CA GLY A 34 -21.13 12.14 16.22
C GLY A 34 -20.32 11.38 17.27
N ALA A 35 -20.89 10.33 17.89
CA ALA A 35 -20.18 9.49 18.84
C ALA A 35 -19.07 8.68 18.16
N LEU A 36 -19.33 8.06 17.00
CA LEU A 36 -18.34 7.32 16.22
C LEU A 36 -17.18 8.21 15.75
N GLN A 37 -17.50 9.40 15.21
CA GLN A 37 -16.49 10.37 14.77
C GLN A 37 -15.62 10.86 15.94
N THR A 38 -16.22 11.07 17.12
CA THR A 38 -15.51 11.49 18.33
C THR A 38 -14.57 10.40 18.80
N LEU A 39 -15.04 9.16 18.89
CA LEU A 39 -14.23 8.02 19.30
C LEU A 39 -13.06 7.77 18.31
N ALA A 40 -13.31 7.79 17.00
CA ALA A 40 -12.27 7.65 15.99
C ALA A 40 -11.17 8.72 16.14
N SER A 41 -11.58 9.96 16.34
CA SER A 41 -10.66 11.07 16.58
C SER A 41 -9.84 10.88 17.86
N GLU A 42 -10.49 10.43 18.95
CA GLU A 42 -9.81 10.12 20.21
C GLU A 42 -8.78 9.02 20.06
N ILE A 43 -9.16 7.90 19.42
CA ILE A 43 -8.25 6.77 19.15
C ILE A 43 -7.03 7.28 18.37
N THR A 44 -7.26 7.91 17.22
CA THR A 44 -6.18 8.37 16.32
C THR A 44 -5.22 9.33 17.02
N PHE A 45 -5.71 10.38 17.67
CA PHE A 45 -4.83 11.37 18.26
C PHE A 45 -4.22 10.95 19.60
N THR A 46 -4.86 10.04 20.33
CA THR A 46 -4.27 9.48 21.55
C THR A 46 -3.20 8.47 21.20
N TRP A 47 -3.45 7.59 20.21
CA TRP A 47 -2.45 6.66 19.68
C TRP A 47 -1.22 7.41 19.17
N ALA A 48 -1.42 8.44 18.35
CA ALA A 48 -0.34 9.27 17.81
C ALA A 48 0.52 9.94 18.89
N LYS A 49 -0.05 10.35 20.03
CA LYS A 49 0.72 10.87 21.16
C LYS A 49 1.51 9.79 21.89
N MET A 50 0.98 8.57 21.95
CA MET A 50 1.64 7.41 22.54
C MET A 50 2.75 6.87 21.62
N HIS A 51 2.59 7.00 20.31
CA HIS A 51 3.46 6.50 19.24
C HIS A 51 3.90 7.62 18.28
N PRO A 52 4.89 8.44 18.65
CA PRO A 52 5.35 9.58 17.84
C PRO A 52 5.87 9.21 16.44
N LEU A 53 6.32 7.96 16.22
CA LEU A 53 6.72 7.48 14.91
C LEU A 53 5.49 7.31 13.99
N ASP A 54 4.40 6.73 14.50
CA ASP A 54 3.13 6.60 13.78
C ASP A 54 2.53 7.98 13.50
N ALA A 55 2.60 8.91 14.49
CA ALA A 55 2.17 10.29 14.31
C ALA A 55 2.84 10.96 13.10
N THR A 56 4.16 10.76 12.94
CA THR A 56 4.91 11.28 11.80
C THR A 56 4.42 10.67 10.48
N SER A 57 4.17 9.37 10.44
CA SER A 57 3.64 8.67 9.26
C SER A 57 2.23 9.15 8.87
N LEU A 58 1.44 9.58 9.83
CA LEU A 58 0.14 10.23 9.61
C LEU A 58 0.24 11.71 9.20
N GLY A 59 1.42 12.34 9.34
CA GLY A 59 1.62 13.77 9.07
C GLY A 59 1.24 14.69 10.25
N LEU A 60 1.18 14.15 11.47
CA LEU A 60 0.93 14.88 12.72
C LEU A 60 2.25 15.43 13.27
N SER A 61 2.71 16.54 12.71
CA SER A 61 4.04 17.09 12.95
C SER A 61 4.30 17.56 14.41
N ASP A 62 3.29 17.68 15.25
CA ASP A 62 3.48 18.11 16.64
C ASP A 62 4.31 17.11 17.46
N GLU A 63 4.28 15.84 17.08
CA GLU A 63 5.03 14.76 17.74
C GLU A 63 6.42 14.50 17.12
N ASP A 64 6.78 15.15 16.02
CA ASP A 64 7.99 14.90 15.23
C ASP A 64 9.32 15.04 15.97
N GLY A 65 9.35 15.76 17.08
CA GLY A 65 10.57 15.90 17.91
C GLY A 65 10.74 14.83 18.98
N LYS A 66 9.82 13.87 19.07
CA LYS A 66 9.74 12.91 20.17
C LYS A 66 9.98 11.49 19.68
N LEU A 67 10.31 10.61 20.62
CA LEU A 67 10.27 9.17 20.53
C LEU A 67 9.64 8.63 21.82
N GLU A 68 8.85 7.57 21.70
CA GLU A 68 8.41 6.79 22.84
C GLU A 68 9.60 6.04 23.48
N THR A 69 9.40 5.49 24.67
CA THR A 69 10.35 4.55 25.27
C THR A 69 9.76 3.14 25.21
N PRO A 70 10.21 2.29 24.27
CA PRO A 70 9.73 0.92 24.16
C PRO A 70 9.95 0.15 25.46
N SER A 71 8.90 -0.49 25.98
CA SER A 71 8.95 -1.27 27.21
C SER A 71 7.72 -2.15 27.37
N LEU A 72 7.80 -3.20 28.20
CA LEU A 72 6.63 -4.01 28.55
C LEU A 72 5.54 -3.18 29.25
N ALA A 73 5.93 -2.14 30.01
CA ALA A 73 4.97 -1.24 30.63
C ALA A 73 4.25 -0.36 29.60
N ALA A 74 4.93 0.08 28.53
CA ALA A 74 4.30 0.77 27.42
C ALA A 74 3.29 -0.14 26.71
N ASN A 75 3.67 -1.38 26.37
CA ASN A 75 2.76 -2.35 25.75
C ASN A 75 1.51 -2.61 26.63
N ALA A 76 1.68 -2.72 27.95
CA ALA A 76 0.55 -2.91 28.87
C ALA A 76 -0.38 -1.69 28.93
N ARG A 77 0.16 -0.47 28.88
CA ARG A 77 -0.60 0.78 28.77
C ARG A 77 -1.42 0.81 27.47
N ASP A 78 -0.79 0.44 26.35
CA ASP A 78 -1.40 0.46 25.03
C ASP A 78 -2.55 -0.54 24.94
N LEU A 79 -2.37 -1.76 25.47
CA LEU A 79 -3.44 -2.76 25.60
C LEU A 79 -4.60 -2.26 26.49
N ALA A 80 -4.29 -1.56 27.59
CA ALA A 80 -5.33 -1.00 28.45
C ALA A 80 -6.14 0.09 27.73
N ALA A 81 -5.51 0.91 26.90
CA ALA A 81 -6.17 1.91 26.07
C ALA A 81 -7.10 1.26 25.04
N ILE A 82 -6.62 0.24 24.31
CA ILE A 82 -7.42 -0.52 23.33
C ILE A 82 -8.67 -1.12 24.01
N VAL A 83 -8.52 -1.78 25.15
CA VAL A 83 -9.66 -2.33 25.91
C VAL A 83 -10.63 -1.24 26.39
N GLY A 84 -10.13 -0.04 26.68
CA GLY A 84 -10.95 1.13 26.99
C GLY A 84 -11.81 1.53 25.80
N TRP A 85 -11.21 1.74 24.64
CA TRP A 85 -11.89 2.13 23.42
C TRP A 85 -12.87 1.07 22.91
N GLU A 86 -12.57 -0.23 23.03
CA GLU A 86 -13.52 -1.30 22.73
C GLU A 86 -14.79 -1.22 23.59
N ARG A 87 -14.65 -0.87 24.87
CA ARG A 87 -15.82 -0.67 25.76
C ARG A 87 -16.63 0.56 25.38
N GLU A 88 -15.96 1.64 24.99
CA GLU A 88 -16.62 2.86 24.52
C GLU A 88 -17.37 2.61 23.23
N LEU A 89 -16.75 1.90 22.25
CA LEU A 89 -17.37 1.49 21.00
C LEU A 89 -18.60 0.63 21.25
N ALA A 90 -18.50 -0.37 22.14
CA ALA A 90 -19.61 -1.26 22.50
C ALA A 90 -20.76 -0.53 23.22
N ALA A 91 -20.50 0.64 23.81
CA ALA A 91 -21.53 1.45 24.49
C ALA A 91 -22.32 2.35 23.52
N ILE A 92 -21.86 2.53 22.26
CA ILE A 92 -22.56 3.32 21.25
C ILE A 92 -23.82 2.55 20.79
N PRO A 93 -25.03 3.14 20.87
CA PRO A 93 -26.26 2.45 20.45
C PRO A 93 -26.32 2.29 18.93
N LEU A 94 -26.36 1.04 18.45
CA LEU A 94 -26.42 0.71 17.01
C LEU A 94 -27.75 0.07 16.59
N SER A 95 -28.73 -0.10 17.50
CA SER A 95 -30.01 -0.76 17.18
C SER A 95 -30.79 -0.05 16.08
N ASP A 96 -30.82 1.27 16.10
CA ASP A 96 -31.53 2.13 15.15
C ASP A 96 -30.56 2.88 14.20
N ALA A 97 -29.29 2.48 14.20
CA ALA A 97 -28.25 3.08 13.38
C ALA A 97 -28.41 2.77 11.88
N THR A 98 -27.92 3.66 11.05
CA THR A 98 -27.90 3.44 9.59
C THR A 98 -26.92 2.32 9.21
N LEU A 99 -26.94 1.89 7.94
CA LEU A 99 -25.91 0.98 7.42
C LEU A 99 -24.52 1.59 7.59
N VAL A 100 -24.36 2.86 7.24
CA VAL A 100 -23.07 3.60 7.33
C VAL A 100 -22.56 3.61 8.78
N ASP A 101 -23.39 3.97 9.77
CA ASP A 101 -22.97 3.98 11.18
C ASP A 101 -22.53 2.61 11.69
N ARG A 102 -23.27 1.55 11.31
CA ARG A 102 -22.88 0.19 11.68
C ARG A 102 -21.56 -0.25 11.02
N ASP A 103 -21.35 0.15 9.79
CA ASP A 103 -20.14 -0.14 9.05
C ASP A 103 -18.95 0.65 9.59
N ASP A 104 -19.14 1.92 9.99
CA ASP A 104 -18.12 2.70 10.67
C ASP A 104 -17.74 2.09 12.03
N ALA A 105 -18.70 1.59 12.80
CA ALA A 105 -18.40 0.86 14.02
C ALA A 105 -17.58 -0.43 13.77
N ARG A 106 -17.86 -1.15 12.67
CA ARG A 106 -17.06 -2.33 12.25
C ARG A 106 -15.64 -1.95 11.85
N LEU A 107 -15.46 -0.83 11.17
CA LEU A 107 -14.14 -0.31 10.78
C LEU A 107 -13.30 0.03 12.02
N LEU A 108 -13.89 0.73 13.00
CA LEU A 108 -13.20 1.04 14.26
C LEU A 108 -12.83 -0.22 15.05
N HIS A 109 -13.74 -1.19 15.11
CA HIS A 109 -13.43 -2.46 15.76
C HIS A 109 -12.27 -3.19 15.07
N ALA A 110 -12.25 -3.26 13.74
CA ALA A 110 -11.17 -3.90 12.98
C ALA A 110 -9.81 -3.21 13.22
N GLU A 111 -9.79 -1.87 13.31
CA GLU A 111 -8.58 -1.10 13.66
C GLU A 111 -8.08 -1.44 15.07
N LEU A 112 -8.97 -1.52 16.06
CA LEU A 112 -8.61 -1.88 17.44
C LEU A 112 -8.09 -3.33 17.53
N VAL A 113 -8.70 -4.26 16.79
CA VAL A 113 -8.22 -5.65 16.67
C VAL A 113 -6.83 -5.70 16.05
N GLN A 114 -6.55 -4.89 15.04
CA GLN A 114 -5.22 -4.78 14.43
C GLN A 114 -4.17 -4.30 15.44
N TYR A 115 -4.47 -3.27 16.22
CA TYR A 115 -3.57 -2.77 17.28
C TYR A 115 -3.31 -3.85 18.34
N GLU A 116 -4.37 -4.50 18.84
CA GLU A 116 -4.25 -5.58 19.82
C GLU A 116 -3.37 -6.73 19.31
N ARG A 117 -3.58 -7.18 18.08
CA ARG A 117 -2.79 -8.26 17.48
C ARG A 117 -1.33 -7.85 17.28
N GLY A 118 -1.08 -6.62 16.90
CA GLY A 118 0.29 -6.07 16.82
C GLY A 118 1.06 -6.29 18.11
N LEU A 119 0.41 -6.01 19.26
CA LEU A 119 1.00 -6.12 20.58
C LEU A 119 1.03 -7.56 21.14
N THR A 120 0.03 -8.39 20.82
CA THR A 120 -0.14 -9.71 21.49
C THR A 120 0.35 -10.89 20.65
N GLN A 121 0.28 -10.80 19.31
CA GLN A 121 0.59 -11.91 18.40
C GLN A 121 1.78 -11.60 17.46
N THR A 122 1.73 -10.49 16.74
CA THR A 122 2.84 -10.10 15.84
C THR A 122 4.10 -9.83 16.63
N LYS A 123 4.02 -9.02 17.70
CA LYS A 123 5.10 -8.73 18.63
C LYS A 123 6.39 -8.38 17.91
N ARG A 124 6.31 -7.39 17.02
CA ARG A 124 7.37 -7.04 16.08
C ARG A 124 8.72 -6.83 16.79
N PHE A 125 8.77 -6.06 17.88
CA PHE A 125 10.01 -5.82 18.60
C PHE A 125 10.58 -7.05 19.32
N GLU A 126 9.82 -8.10 19.55
CA GLU A 126 10.36 -9.35 20.07
C GLU A 126 11.09 -10.16 18.99
N LYS A 127 10.71 -10.00 17.69
CA LYS A 127 11.15 -10.85 16.58
C LYS A 127 12.09 -10.15 15.61
N ASP A 128 11.93 -8.85 15.40
CA ASP A 128 12.67 -8.07 14.40
C ASP A 128 13.72 -7.19 15.07
N PRO A 129 14.97 -7.65 15.09
CA PRO A 129 16.04 -6.96 15.80
C PRO A 129 16.48 -5.66 15.12
N ALA A 130 16.10 -5.43 13.85
CA ALA A 130 16.46 -4.22 13.11
C ALA A 130 15.32 -3.18 13.06
N ALA A 131 14.14 -3.53 13.61
CA ALA A 131 12.99 -2.63 13.61
C ALA A 131 13.31 -1.25 14.22
N PRO A 132 14.01 -1.15 15.36
CA PRO A 132 14.26 0.15 15.99
C PRO A 132 15.04 1.13 15.11
N GLY A 133 16.14 0.70 14.52
CA GLY A 133 16.97 1.55 13.67
C GLY A 133 16.26 1.93 12.35
N ARG A 134 15.49 1.00 11.77
CA ARG A 134 14.68 1.28 10.57
C ARG A 134 13.57 2.27 10.86
N ASP A 135 12.79 2.08 11.91
CA ASP A 135 11.62 2.92 12.22
C ASP A 135 12.03 4.38 12.50
N VAL A 136 13.10 4.58 13.26
CA VAL A 136 13.66 5.92 13.48
C VAL A 136 14.14 6.54 12.18
N THR A 137 14.82 5.77 11.33
CA THR A 137 15.34 6.27 10.06
C THR A 137 14.22 6.63 9.10
N ASP A 138 13.20 5.78 8.99
CA ASP A 138 12.01 6.05 8.17
C ASP A 138 11.27 7.30 8.64
N ALA A 139 11.05 7.47 9.94
CA ALA A 139 10.40 8.66 10.47
C ALA A 139 11.20 9.94 10.21
N ILE A 140 12.54 9.91 10.34
CA ILE A 140 13.40 11.05 9.99
C ILE A 140 13.34 11.32 8.49
N PHE A 141 13.26 10.29 7.66
CA PHE A 141 13.11 10.44 6.21
C PHE A 141 11.77 11.06 5.84
N VAL A 142 10.68 10.65 6.49
CA VAL A 142 9.37 11.30 6.32
C VAL A 142 9.43 12.78 6.71
N GLN A 143 10.02 13.11 7.85
CA GLN A 143 10.22 14.51 8.27
C GLN A 143 11.04 15.30 7.24
N PHE A 144 12.10 14.71 6.70
CA PHE A 144 12.93 15.32 5.67
C PHE A 144 12.12 15.66 4.40
N GLN A 145 11.26 14.76 3.96
CA GLN A 145 10.37 14.99 2.82
C GLN A 145 9.28 16.04 3.09
N GLN A 146 8.89 16.20 4.35
CA GLN A 146 7.88 17.17 4.78
C GLN A 146 8.49 18.52 5.19
N LEU A 147 9.82 18.73 5.00
CA LEU A 147 10.46 20.01 5.35
C LEU A 147 9.76 21.17 4.62
N PRO A 148 9.37 22.23 5.36
CA PRO A 148 8.74 23.38 4.78
C PRO A 148 9.70 24.12 3.82
N ILE A 149 9.25 24.38 2.59
CA ILE A 149 9.97 25.21 1.63
C ILE A 149 9.52 26.65 1.84
N VAL A 150 10.44 27.49 2.32
CA VAL A 150 10.13 28.90 2.62
C VAL A 150 9.54 29.61 1.40
N GLY A 151 8.38 30.24 1.60
CA GLY A 151 7.64 30.94 0.55
C GLY A 151 6.67 30.06 -0.24
N ARG A 152 6.69 28.74 -0.02
CA ARG A 152 5.72 27.79 -0.60
C ARG A 152 4.64 27.46 0.44
N ASP A 153 3.38 27.39 0.01
CA ASP A 153 2.22 27.03 0.86
C ASP A 153 2.12 27.86 2.17
N GLY A 154 2.64 29.10 2.15
CA GLY A 154 2.66 29.99 3.32
C GLY A 154 3.75 29.67 4.34
N ALA A 155 4.64 28.72 4.07
CA ALA A 155 5.72 28.36 4.99
C ALA A 155 6.71 29.49 5.21
N THR A 156 7.10 29.69 6.47
CA THR A 156 8.04 30.72 6.92
C THR A 156 9.40 30.14 7.26
N ALA A 157 10.43 30.99 7.40
CA ALA A 157 11.73 30.58 7.91
C ALA A 157 11.63 30.01 9.36
N ALA A 158 10.66 30.48 10.16
CA ALA A 158 10.44 29.95 11.50
C ALA A 158 9.91 28.51 11.47
N ASP A 159 9.02 28.19 10.51
CA ASP A 159 8.49 26.83 10.32
C ASP A 159 9.60 25.87 9.90
N ALA A 160 10.45 26.27 8.95
CA ALA A 160 11.61 25.48 8.54
C ALA A 160 12.59 25.26 9.70
N ALA A 161 12.89 26.30 10.48
CA ALA A 161 13.74 26.17 11.65
C ALA A 161 13.12 25.28 12.74
N LEU A 162 11.81 25.29 12.91
CA LEU A 162 11.10 24.41 13.86
C LEU A 162 11.19 22.95 13.39
N ALA A 163 10.96 22.68 12.11
CA ALA A 163 11.07 21.33 11.53
C ALA A 163 12.50 20.76 11.75
N TRP A 164 13.53 21.54 11.49
CA TRP A 164 14.93 21.12 11.77
C TRP A 164 15.20 20.86 13.25
N ARG A 165 14.68 21.69 14.16
CA ARG A 165 14.81 21.42 15.61
C ARG A 165 14.17 20.08 15.98
N LYS A 166 13.04 19.73 15.40
CA LYS A 166 12.37 18.44 15.63
C LYS A 166 13.20 17.27 15.11
N ILE A 167 13.78 17.37 13.90
CA ILE A 167 14.71 16.34 13.38
C ILE A 167 15.91 16.17 14.31
N VAL A 168 16.56 17.26 14.75
CA VAL A 168 17.69 17.19 15.68
C VAL A 168 17.31 16.56 17.01
N SER A 169 16.13 16.93 17.56
CA SER A 169 15.61 16.34 18.80
C SER A 169 15.39 14.84 18.68
N ARG A 170 14.79 14.38 17.56
CA ARG A 170 14.57 12.95 17.31
C ARG A 170 15.87 12.18 17.14
N LEU A 171 16.82 12.72 16.35
CA LEU A 171 18.17 12.15 16.22
C LEU A 171 18.86 12.01 17.58
N ALA A 172 18.80 13.04 18.43
CA ALA A 172 19.41 12.99 19.76
C ALA A 172 18.77 11.94 20.68
N ALA A 173 17.47 11.66 20.52
CA ALA A 173 16.75 10.65 21.29
C ALA A 173 16.94 9.21 20.75
N ALA A 174 17.30 9.07 19.47
CA ALA A 174 17.37 7.79 18.77
C ALA A 174 18.26 6.72 19.46
N PRO A 175 19.47 7.04 19.97
CA PRO A 175 20.29 6.03 20.65
C PRO A 175 19.60 5.43 21.87
N GLY A 176 18.86 6.24 22.63
CA GLY A 176 18.11 5.79 23.81
C GLY A 176 16.93 4.90 23.42
N TYR A 177 16.21 5.27 22.37
CA TYR A 177 15.10 4.49 21.81
C TYR A 177 15.57 3.12 21.31
N ILE A 178 16.61 3.08 20.47
CA ILE A 178 17.18 1.84 19.91
C ILE A 178 17.60 0.90 21.05
N LYS A 179 18.35 1.40 22.01
CA LYS A 179 18.78 0.61 23.17
C LYS A 179 17.61 0.07 24.01
N ALA A 180 16.54 0.85 24.17
CA ALA A 180 15.36 0.40 24.91
C ALA A 180 14.59 -0.69 24.15
N ALA A 181 14.49 -0.56 22.83
CA ALA A 181 13.82 -1.54 21.97
C ALA A 181 14.63 -2.84 21.83
N GLU A 182 15.96 -2.76 21.73
CA GLU A 182 16.84 -3.94 21.73
C GLU A 182 16.60 -4.84 22.96
N ALA A 183 16.28 -4.26 24.11
CA ALA A 183 15.98 -5.02 25.32
C ALA A 183 14.68 -5.84 25.24
N LEU A 184 13.82 -5.58 24.25
CA LEU A 184 12.59 -6.33 24.00
C LEU A 184 12.78 -7.49 23.01
N VAL A 185 13.90 -7.55 22.31
CA VAL A 185 14.21 -8.63 21.33
C VAL A 185 14.49 -9.92 22.10
N THR A 186 13.50 -10.79 22.20
CA THR A 186 13.58 -12.05 22.96
C THR A 186 13.55 -13.30 22.08
N HIS A 187 13.02 -13.17 20.86
CA HIS A 187 12.85 -14.25 19.89
C HIS A 187 13.24 -13.79 18.47
N PRO A 188 14.50 -13.33 18.26
CA PRO A 188 14.90 -12.80 16.96
C PRO A 188 14.77 -13.85 15.86
N GLY A 189 14.27 -13.44 14.70
CA GLY A 189 14.13 -14.29 13.53
C GLY A 189 15.30 -14.15 12.56
N HIS A 190 15.75 -15.29 12.00
CA HIS A 190 16.84 -15.28 11.02
C HIS A 190 16.55 -14.35 9.84
N LEU A 191 15.40 -14.55 9.18
CA LEU A 191 15.02 -13.76 8.00
C LEU A 191 14.87 -12.26 8.32
N TYR A 192 14.28 -11.91 9.49
CA TYR A 192 14.20 -10.53 9.97
C TYR A 192 15.58 -9.89 10.12
N GLY A 193 16.53 -10.66 10.68
CA GLY A 193 17.91 -10.20 10.85
C GLY A 193 18.65 -9.99 9.54
N VAL A 194 18.51 -10.92 8.57
CA VAL A 194 19.16 -10.81 7.26
C VAL A 194 18.69 -9.57 6.51
N VAL A 195 17.37 -9.39 6.35
CA VAL A 195 16.80 -8.23 5.64
C VAL A 195 17.07 -6.94 6.41
N GLY A 196 16.94 -7.00 7.74
CA GLY A 196 17.20 -5.86 8.61
C GLY A 196 18.64 -5.35 8.53
N SER A 197 19.63 -6.25 8.58
CA SER A 197 21.04 -5.89 8.44
C SER A 197 21.33 -5.19 7.10
N GLN A 198 20.72 -5.66 6.01
CA GLN A 198 20.84 -5.01 4.70
C GLN A 198 20.26 -3.59 4.70
N SER A 199 19.08 -3.39 5.30
CA SER A 199 18.46 -2.08 5.42
C SER A 199 19.31 -1.12 6.26
N LEU A 200 19.79 -1.56 7.41
CA LEU A 200 20.61 -0.74 8.30
C LEU A 200 21.94 -0.33 7.66
N ALA A 201 22.49 -1.14 6.75
CA ALA A 201 23.71 -0.79 6.02
C ALA A 201 23.57 0.48 5.15
N GLY A 202 22.37 0.79 4.66
CA GLY A 202 22.10 1.98 3.85
C GLY A 202 21.86 3.28 4.63
N VAL A 203 21.68 3.20 5.96
CA VAL A 203 21.32 4.36 6.80
C VAL A 203 22.41 5.47 6.79
N PRO A 204 23.70 5.16 6.89
CA PRO A 204 24.74 6.19 6.86
C PRO A 204 24.73 7.04 5.57
N ASP A 205 24.35 6.46 4.43
CA ASP A 205 24.25 7.17 3.16
C ASP A 205 23.15 8.24 3.17
N PHE A 206 22.03 7.98 3.85
CA PHE A 206 20.97 8.97 4.00
C PHE A 206 21.32 10.02 5.05
N LEU A 207 21.66 9.62 6.27
CA LEU A 207 21.92 10.54 7.36
C LEU A 207 23.18 11.38 7.12
N GLY A 208 24.25 10.77 6.62
CA GLY A 208 25.52 11.42 6.30
C GLY A 208 25.53 12.13 4.95
N GLY A 209 24.67 11.75 4.01
CA GLY A 209 24.52 12.31 2.68
C GLY A 209 23.42 13.36 2.58
N ALA A 210 22.29 13.01 1.97
CA ALA A 210 21.21 13.93 1.60
C ALA A 210 20.70 14.78 2.77
N LEU A 211 20.48 14.18 3.94
CA LEU A 211 20.02 14.92 5.12
C LEU A 211 21.08 15.93 5.60
N THR A 212 22.35 15.54 5.61
CA THR A 212 23.47 16.42 6.00
C THR A 212 23.65 17.57 5.02
N ASP A 213 23.57 17.31 3.72
CA ASP A 213 23.72 18.35 2.69
C ASP A 213 22.59 19.38 2.75
N ALA A 214 21.37 18.94 3.04
CA ALA A 214 20.26 19.85 3.29
C ALA A 214 20.49 20.68 4.57
N ALA A 215 20.92 20.04 5.66
CA ALA A 215 21.19 20.73 6.92
C ALA A 215 22.25 21.84 6.75
N LYS A 216 23.37 21.57 6.05
CA LYS A 216 24.43 22.57 5.78
C LYS A 216 23.91 23.88 5.18
N THR A 217 22.86 23.80 4.38
CA THR A 217 22.34 24.96 3.62
C THR A 217 21.13 25.62 4.27
N GLN A 218 20.43 24.90 5.18
CA GLN A 218 19.11 25.33 5.69
C GLN A 218 19.11 25.71 7.17
N VAL A 219 20.18 25.41 7.93
CA VAL A 219 20.20 25.70 9.36
C VAL A 219 21.36 26.63 9.75
N SER A 220 21.30 27.24 10.93
CA SER A 220 22.40 28.05 11.47
C SER A 220 23.63 27.18 11.82
N PRO A 221 24.85 27.78 11.90
CA PRO A 221 26.05 27.03 12.31
C PRO A 221 25.91 26.30 13.63
N GLU A 222 25.23 26.91 14.62
CA GLU A 222 25.00 26.30 15.95
C GLU A 222 24.05 25.10 15.85
N MET A 223 22.98 25.24 15.07
CA MET A 223 22.04 24.14 14.81
C MET A 223 22.72 23.02 14.00
N PHE A 224 23.58 23.37 13.05
CA PHE A 224 24.34 22.39 12.28
C PHE A 224 25.30 21.59 13.17
N ALA A 225 25.98 22.23 14.13
CA ALA A 225 26.83 21.52 15.08
C ALA A 225 26.01 20.52 15.93
N ALA A 226 24.87 20.96 16.48
CA ALA A 226 23.97 20.08 17.22
C ALA A 226 23.39 18.93 16.35
N PHE A 227 23.09 19.20 15.09
CA PHE A 227 22.68 18.18 14.12
C PHE A 227 23.78 17.13 13.90
N VAL A 228 25.03 17.56 13.69
CA VAL A 228 26.16 16.65 13.48
C VAL A 228 26.36 15.72 14.68
N ASP A 229 26.36 16.27 15.90
CA ASP A 229 26.53 15.48 17.12
C ASP A 229 25.40 14.43 17.26
N ALA A 230 24.13 14.83 17.06
CA ALA A 230 22.98 13.95 17.18
C ALA A 230 22.97 12.88 16.06
N ARG A 231 23.30 13.27 14.82
CA ARG A 231 23.41 12.36 13.67
C ARG A 231 24.48 11.30 13.91
N ASP A 232 25.68 11.70 14.35
CA ASP A 232 26.81 10.78 14.55
C ASP A 232 26.52 9.79 15.68
N ALA A 233 25.86 10.24 16.74
CA ALA A 233 25.39 9.36 17.81
C ALA A 233 24.34 8.35 17.31
N THR A 234 23.40 8.77 16.44
CA THR A 234 22.40 7.91 15.83
C THR A 234 23.04 6.87 14.90
N ILE A 235 23.96 7.31 14.01
CA ILE A 235 24.69 6.39 13.12
C ILE A 235 25.49 5.37 13.95
N ALA A 236 26.13 5.79 15.05
CA ALA A 236 26.88 4.88 15.90
C ALA A 236 25.97 3.84 16.60
N ALA A 237 24.77 4.23 17.05
CA ALA A 237 23.79 3.32 17.64
C ALA A 237 23.30 2.30 16.62
N ILE A 238 22.89 2.74 15.43
CA ILE A 238 22.45 1.85 14.33
C ILE A 238 23.58 0.92 13.86
N ALA A 239 24.81 1.41 13.80
CA ALA A 239 25.97 0.58 13.48
C ALA A 239 26.26 -0.46 14.56
N HIS A 240 25.93 -0.18 15.84
CA HIS A 240 26.00 -1.16 16.93
C HIS A 240 24.92 -2.23 16.73
N GLU A 241 23.65 -1.84 16.58
CA GLU A 241 22.52 -2.72 16.29
C GLU A 241 22.83 -3.68 15.14
N LYS A 242 23.31 -3.14 14.00
CA LYS A 242 23.72 -3.95 12.86
C LYS A 242 24.81 -4.97 13.19
N ARG A 243 25.86 -4.55 13.95
CA ARG A 243 26.94 -5.48 14.33
C ARG A 243 26.44 -6.63 15.20
N GLU A 244 25.53 -6.36 16.13
CA GLU A 244 24.92 -7.40 16.97
C GLU A 244 24.08 -8.38 16.14
N ILE A 245 23.32 -7.86 15.17
CA ILE A 245 22.59 -8.68 14.22
C ILE A 245 23.55 -9.57 13.41
N ASP A 246 24.57 -8.99 12.78
CA ASP A 246 25.53 -9.71 11.92
C ASP A 246 26.29 -10.80 12.71
N ALA A 247 26.57 -10.56 13.99
CA ALA A 247 27.28 -11.53 14.85
C ALA A 247 26.43 -12.77 15.21
N HIS A 248 25.11 -12.63 15.21
CA HIS A 248 24.24 -13.65 15.79
C HIS A 248 23.21 -14.22 14.81
N VAL A 249 22.89 -13.52 13.69
CA VAL A 249 21.81 -13.86 12.76
C VAL A 249 21.85 -15.29 12.23
N ALA A 250 23.06 -15.84 11.99
CA ALA A 250 23.23 -17.21 11.49
C ALA A 250 22.77 -18.29 12.50
N SER A 251 22.63 -17.94 13.78
CA SER A 251 22.18 -18.86 14.84
C SER A 251 20.69 -18.74 15.16
N TRP A 252 20.00 -17.76 14.62
CA TRP A 252 18.59 -17.51 14.92
C TRP A 252 17.69 -18.46 14.12
N PRO A 253 16.58 -18.92 14.74
CA PRO A 253 15.59 -19.74 14.04
C PRO A 253 14.75 -18.88 13.09
N GLU A 254 14.06 -19.54 12.15
CA GLU A 254 12.95 -18.91 11.45
C GLU A 254 11.74 -18.78 12.38
N ASN A 255 11.08 -17.64 12.38
CA ASN A 255 9.94 -17.37 13.25
C ASN A 255 8.82 -16.55 12.57
N TYR A 256 8.72 -16.63 11.24
CA TYR A 256 7.68 -15.97 10.44
C TYR A 256 6.35 -16.74 10.43
N VAL A 257 6.34 -18.02 10.82
CA VAL A 257 5.11 -18.83 10.81
C VAL A 257 4.17 -18.36 11.92
N MET A 258 2.94 -18.00 11.54
CA MET A 258 1.89 -17.60 12.48
C MET A 258 0.80 -18.68 12.69
N GLY A 259 0.69 -19.62 11.75
CA GLY A 259 -0.30 -20.68 11.75
C GLY A 259 -1.60 -20.28 11.02
N ARG A 260 -2.23 -21.27 10.34
CA ARG A 260 -3.43 -21.05 9.50
C ARG A 260 -4.57 -20.39 10.24
N ALA A 261 -4.89 -20.84 11.45
CA ALA A 261 -6.01 -20.28 12.22
C ALA A 261 -5.80 -18.79 12.57
N ALA A 262 -4.58 -18.39 12.89
CA ALA A 262 -4.25 -16.99 13.18
C ALA A 262 -4.27 -16.15 11.89
N TYR A 263 -3.84 -16.72 10.76
CA TYR A 263 -3.91 -16.08 9.45
C TYR A 263 -5.37 -15.85 9.03
N ASP A 264 -6.24 -16.87 9.11
CA ASP A 264 -7.66 -16.74 8.78
C ASP A 264 -8.39 -15.75 9.70
N ALA A 265 -8.00 -15.68 10.98
CA ALA A 265 -8.53 -14.68 11.92
C ALA A 265 -8.12 -13.25 11.50
N MET A 266 -6.87 -13.05 11.08
CA MET A 266 -6.39 -11.77 10.54
C MET A 266 -7.20 -11.34 9.30
N LEU A 267 -7.41 -12.24 8.34
CA LEU A 267 -8.21 -11.92 7.15
C LEU A 267 -9.63 -11.47 7.51
N ARG A 268 -10.27 -12.18 8.43
CA ARG A 268 -11.65 -11.93 8.82
C ARG A 268 -11.82 -10.68 9.69
N ASP A 269 -10.99 -10.54 10.72
CA ASP A 269 -11.24 -9.59 11.81
C ASP A 269 -10.53 -8.24 11.59
N GLU A 270 -9.38 -8.23 10.89
CA GLU A 270 -8.64 -7.00 10.58
C GLU A 270 -8.91 -6.50 9.16
N GLN A 271 -8.80 -7.40 8.16
CA GLN A 271 -8.97 -7.02 6.76
C GLN A 271 -10.43 -7.06 6.32
N LEU A 272 -11.34 -7.54 7.17
CA LEU A 272 -12.78 -7.71 6.91
C LEU A 272 -13.05 -8.51 5.63
N LEU A 273 -12.20 -9.49 5.32
CA LEU A 273 -12.36 -10.36 4.17
C LEU A 273 -13.38 -11.48 4.46
N PRO A 274 -14.34 -11.72 3.57
CA PRO A 274 -15.26 -12.85 3.68
C PRO A 274 -14.63 -14.18 3.19
N PHE A 275 -13.31 -14.27 3.19
CA PHE A 275 -12.53 -15.36 2.62
C PHE A 275 -11.58 -15.97 3.66
N THR A 276 -11.37 -17.27 3.55
CA THR A 276 -10.33 -18.00 4.27
C THR A 276 -9.04 -18.06 3.43
N SER A 277 -7.93 -18.47 4.04
CA SER A 277 -6.68 -18.74 3.32
C SER A 277 -6.87 -19.73 2.15
N VAL A 278 -7.76 -20.71 2.30
CA VAL A 278 -8.09 -21.67 1.22
C VAL A 278 -8.79 -21.00 0.04
N ASP A 279 -9.69 -20.05 0.31
CA ASP A 279 -10.34 -19.27 -0.75
C ASP A 279 -9.33 -18.37 -1.47
N VAL A 280 -8.41 -17.74 -0.72
CA VAL A 280 -7.32 -16.93 -1.26
C VAL A 280 -6.40 -17.79 -2.15
N GLU A 281 -5.97 -18.96 -1.68
CA GLU A 281 -5.15 -19.90 -2.48
C GLU A 281 -5.85 -20.26 -3.80
N ARG A 282 -7.16 -20.55 -3.78
CA ARG A 282 -7.93 -20.85 -5.00
C ARG A 282 -7.94 -19.68 -5.98
N MET A 283 -8.25 -18.45 -5.51
CA MET A 283 -8.21 -17.25 -6.35
C MET A 283 -6.82 -17.02 -6.93
N ALA A 284 -5.78 -17.25 -6.14
CA ALA A 284 -4.39 -17.08 -6.54
C ALA A 284 -3.97 -18.09 -7.62
N HIS A 285 -4.44 -19.34 -7.53
CA HIS A 285 -4.22 -20.33 -8.58
C HIS A 285 -4.94 -19.98 -9.87
N ASP A 286 -6.17 -19.47 -9.80
CA ASP A 286 -6.94 -19.00 -10.96
C ASP A 286 -6.22 -17.82 -11.63
N GLU A 287 -5.71 -16.85 -10.84
CA GLU A 287 -4.92 -15.71 -11.31
C GLU A 287 -3.63 -16.16 -12.02
N LEU A 288 -2.87 -17.05 -11.37
CA LEU A 288 -1.63 -17.60 -11.95
C LEU A 288 -1.89 -18.34 -13.27
N ALA A 289 -2.96 -19.13 -13.34
CA ALA A 289 -3.35 -19.86 -14.54
C ALA A 289 -3.79 -18.89 -15.65
N HIS A 290 -4.53 -17.83 -15.29
CA HIS A 290 -4.93 -16.79 -16.24
C HIS A 290 -3.72 -16.08 -16.85
N GLY A 291 -2.78 -15.62 -16.01
CA GLY A 291 -1.55 -14.98 -16.47
C GLY A 291 -0.73 -15.86 -17.41
N TRP A 292 -0.60 -17.16 -17.11
CA TRP A 292 0.04 -18.12 -18.02
C TRP A 292 -0.69 -18.27 -19.35
N ALA A 293 -2.02 -18.34 -19.34
CA ALA A 293 -2.81 -18.46 -20.56
C ALA A 293 -2.68 -17.22 -21.45
N VAL A 294 -2.83 -16.02 -20.87
CA VAL A 294 -2.68 -14.75 -21.59
C VAL A 294 -1.28 -14.60 -22.17
N GLN A 295 -0.24 -14.90 -21.38
CA GLN A 295 1.13 -14.87 -21.87
C GLN A 295 1.32 -15.79 -23.09
N SER A 296 0.84 -17.04 -23.03
CA SER A 296 0.93 -17.98 -24.14
C SER A 296 0.23 -17.48 -25.41
N TRP A 297 -0.96 -16.86 -25.27
CA TRP A 297 -1.66 -16.27 -26.42
C TRP A 297 -0.90 -15.11 -27.04
N VAL A 298 -0.24 -14.29 -26.21
CA VAL A 298 0.58 -13.16 -26.68
C VAL A 298 1.82 -13.67 -27.40
N GLU A 299 2.50 -14.68 -26.85
CA GLU A 299 3.68 -15.33 -27.45
C GLU A 299 3.35 -15.90 -28.85
N ASP A 300 2.25 -16.63 -28.99
CA ASP A 300 1.79 -17.16 -30.28
C ASP A 300 1.50 -16.04 -31.29
N ARG A 301 0.84 -14.98 -30.87
CA ARG A 301 0.57 -13.81 -31.73
C ARG A 301 1.84 -13.09 -32.14
N ALA A 302 2.77 -12.90 -31.21
CA ALA A 302 4.05 -12.27 -31.48
C ALA A 302 4.89 -13.08 -32.47
N LEU A 303 4.92 -14.41 -32.29
CA LEU A 303 5.59 -15.32 -33.22
C LEU A 303 4.99 -15.24 -34.64
N ALA A 304 3.66 -15.28 -34.73
CA ALA A 304 2.95 -15.18 -36.02
C ALA A 304 3.18 -13.83 -36.72
N ALA A 305 3.20 -12.74 -35.96
CA ALA A 305 3.45 -11.39 -36.43
C ALA A 305 4.93 -11.07 -36.64
N LYS A 306 5.83 -11.95 -36.23
CA LYS A 306 7.29 -11.71 -36.17
C LYS A 306 7.65 -10.44 -35.37
N THR A 307 6.88 -10.15 -34.34
CA THR A 307 7.09 -9.00 -33.44
C THR A 307 7.88 -9.48 -32.25
N PRO A 308 9.01 -8.84 -31.89
CA PRO A 308 9.71 -9.16 -30.66
C PRO A 308 8.83 -8.83 -29.45
N ILE A 309 8.92 -9.65 -28.42
CA ILE A 309 8.33 -9.43 -27.10
C ILE A 309 9.34 -9.78 -26.01
N GLY A 310 9.15 -9.24 -24.81
CA GLY A 310 10.05 -9.42 -23.68
C GLY A 310 10.95 -8.20 -23.46
N PRO A 311 11.88 -8.28 -22.54
CA PRO A 311 12.75 -7.15 -22.18
C PRO A 311 13.41 -6.52 -23.42
N LEU A 312 13.34 -5.19 -23.54
CA LEU A 312 13.92 -4.39 -24.64
C LEU A 312 13.21 -4.48 -26.01
N SER A 313 12.12 -5.21 -26.15
CA SER A 313 11.48 -5.41 -27.44
C SER A 313 10.59 -4.25 -27.90
N GLY A 314 9.88 -3.60 -26.99
CA GLY A 314 8.83 -2.62 -27.32
C GLY A 314 9.34 -1.19 -27.54
N GLY A 315 9.94 -0.59 -26.60
CA GLY A 315 10.33 0.81 -26.62
C GLY A 315 11.81 1.07 -26.41
N GLY A 316 12.54 0.04 -26.09
CA GLY A 316 13.94 0.14 -25.65
C GLY A 316 14.07 0.71 -24.24
N LEU A 317 15.31 0.82 -23.77
CA LEU A 317 15.63 1.35 -22.45
C LEU A 317 15.18 2.80 -22.30
N ALA A 318 14.62 3.11 -21.16
CA ALA A 318 14.49 4.49 -20.70
C ALA A 318 15.90 5.13 -20.52
N PRO A 319 16.01 6.45 -20.61
CA PRO A 319 17.29 7.12 -20.39
C PRO A 319 17.80 6.89 -18.98
N GLY A 320 19.13 6.73 -18.81
CA GLY A 320 19.75 6.56 -17.50
C GLY A 320 19.98 7.87 -16.73
N GLY A 321 20.32 7.75 -15.45
CA GLY A 321 20.68 8.86 -14.58
C GLY A 321 19.57 9.90 -14.38
N PRO A 322 19.90 11.21 -14.27
CA PRO A 322 18.89 12.26 -14.04
C PRO A 322 17.82 12.36 -15.12
N ALA A 323 18.10 11.93 -16.35
CA ALA A 323 17.14 11.89 -17.45
C ALA A 323 16.02 10.86 -17.21
N LEU A 324 16.29 9.82 -16.43
CA LEU A 324 15.27 8.83 -16.05
C LEU A 324 14.15 9.48 -15.22
N ILE A 325 14.50 10.31 -14.23
CA ILE A 325 13.51 11.03 -13.41
C ILE A 325 12.62 11.92 -14.28
N ALA A 326 13.21 12.66 -15.22
CA ALA A 326 12.44 13.49 -16.17
C ALA A 326 11.52 12.60 -17.02
N TYR A 327 12.00 11.46 -17.48
CA TYR A 327 11.24 10.52 -18.27
C TYR A 327 10.01 9.97 -17.51
N TYR A 328 10.15 9.60 -16.24
CA TYR A 328 9.02 9.19 -15.40
C TYR A 328 7.98 10.31 -15.23
N ARG A 329 8.43 11.55 -15.01
CA ARG A 329 7.53 12.72 -14.93
C ARG A 329 6.71 12.90 -16.21
N ASP A 330 7.34 12.74 -17.37
CA ASP A 330 6.65 12.82 -18.66
C ASP A 330 5.62 11.68 -18.83
N ARG A 331 5.93 10.47 -18.34
CA ARG A 331 4.98 9.34 -18.37
C ARG A 331 3.79 9.56 -17.44
N ILE A 332 3.99 10.11 -16.25
CA ILE A 332 2.90 10.50 -15.33
C ILE A 332 1.99 11.55 -15.97
N ALA A 333 2.57 12.55 -16.64
CA ALA A 333 1.78 13.56 -17.37
C ALA A 333 0.97 12.94 -18.52
N GLN A 334 1.54 11.98 -19.24
CA GLN A 334 0.83 11.20 -20.28
C GLN A 334 -0.34 10.42 -19.69
N LEU A 335 -0.15 9.73 -18.57
CA LEU A 335 -1.19 8.99 -17.87
C LEU A 335 -2.32 9.91 -17.39
N THR A 336 -1.98 11.05 -16.79
CA THR A 336 -2.97 12.04 -16.35
C THR A 336 -3.84 12.52 -17.53
N SER A 337 -3.21 12.81 -18.66
CA SER A 337 -3.92 13.21 -19.89
C SER A 337 -4.79 12.09 -20.45
N PHE A 338 -4.30 10.84 -20.40
CA PHE A 338 -5.06 9.67 -20.86
C PHE A 338 -6.29 9.43 -20.00
N VAL A 339 -6.15 9.42 -18.67
CA VAL A 339 -7.27 9.25 -17.73
C VAL A 339 -8.37 10.28 -17.97
N ALA A 340 -7.99 11.55 -18.15
CA ALA A 340 -8.94 12.63 -18.42
C ALA A 340 -9.61 12.48 -19.80
N THR A 341 -8.83 12.18 -20.85
CA THR A 341 -9.33 12.07 -22.22
C THR A 341 -10.26 10.88 -22.40
N GLN A 342 -9.95 9.74 -21.77
CA GLN A 342 -10.78 8.52 -21.84
C GLN A 342 -11.94 8.55 -20.84
N SER A 343 -12.05 9.58 -20.02
CA SER A 343 -13.06 9.66 -18.96
C SER A 343 -13.08 8.39 -18.10
N VAL A 344 -11.89 7.93 -17.66
CA VAL A 344 -11.77 6.70 -16.87
C VAL A 344 -12.39 6.90 -15.48
N VAL A 345 -12.11 8.06 -14.88
CA VAL A 345 -12.56 8.50 -13.57
C VAL A 345 -12.44 10.02 -13.50
N ASP A 346 -13.18 10.69 -12.64
CA ASP A 346 -12.98 12.10 -12.40
C ASP A 346 -11.59 12.38 -11.78
N VAL A 347 -10.85 13.32 -12.36
CA VAL A 347 -9.59 13.82 -11.80
C VAL A 347 -9.87 15.12 -11.08
N PRO A 348 -9.76 15.17 -9.73
CA PRO A 348 -10.11 16.39 -8.99
C PRO A 348 -9.18 17.56 -9.35
N ALA A 349 -9.75 18.75 -9.52
CA ALA A 349 -8.98 19.96 -9.86
C ALA A 349 -7.99 20.38 -8.75
N TRP A 350 -8.21 19.92 -7.51
CA TRP A 350 -7.35 20.17 -6.36
C TRP A 350 -6.26 19.12 -6.18
N LEU A 351 -6.18 18.09 -7.05
CA LEU A 351 -5.17 17.05 -6.95
C LEU A 351 -3.77 17.67 -6.96
N GLY A 352 -2.94 17.25 -6.00
CA GLY A 352 -1.55 17.70 -5.87
C GLY A 352 -0.63 17.20 -6.96
N ASN A 353 0.66 17.34 -6.74
CA ASN A 353 1.69 16.91 -7.68
C ASN A 353 2.34 15.59 -7.24
N VAL A 354 2.83 14.83 -8.20
CA VAL A 354 3.75 13.72 -7.97
C VAL A 354 5.17 14.19 -8.18
N ASP A 355 6.03 14.00 -7.18
CA ASP A 355 7.46 14.22 -7.32
C ASP A 355 8.18 12.87 -7.46
N VAL A 356 8.93 12.71 -8.55
CA VAL A 356 9.69 11.49 -8.80
C VAL A 356 11.07 11.65 -8.18
N VAL A 357 11.43 10.71 -7.31
CA VAL A 357 12.65 10.74 -6.51
C VAL A 357 13.35 9.38 -6.50
N GLU A 358 14.64 9.37 -6.24
CA GLU A 358 15.38 8.12 -6.09
C GLU A 358 15.07 7.45 -4.75
N THR A 359 14.90 6.12 -4.76
CA THR A 359 14.70 5.31 -3.55
C THR A 359 15.96 5.36 -2.69
N PRO A 360 15.88 5.78 -1.42
CA PRO A 360 17.02 5.77 -0.52
C PRO A 360 17.60 4.37 -0.33
N LYS A 361 18.92 4.24 -0.23
CA LYS A 361 19.58 2.93 -0.13
C LYS A 361 19.09 2.06 1.02
N PHE A 362 18.70 2.66 2.16
CA PHE A 362 18.20 1.90 3.29
C PHE A 362 16.79 1.29 3.06
N GLN A 363 16.03 1.81 2.09
CA GLN A 363 14.72 1.25 1.69
C GLN A 363 14.83 0.24 0.55
N GLN A 364 15.88 0.28 -0.27
CA GLN A 364 16.03 -0.60 -1.44
C GLN A 364 15.92 -2.10 -1.12
N PRO A 365 16.40 -2.63 0.02
CA PRO A 365 16.24 -4.05 0.35
C PRO A 365 14.80 -4.53 0.53
N THR A 366 13.90 -3.62 0.89
CA THR A 366 12.45 -3.90 1.06
C THR A 366 11.58 -3.31 -0.04
N SER A 367 12.13 -2.40 -0.85
CA SER A 367 11.47 -1.73 -1.98
C SER A 367 12.42 -1.63 -3.16
N PRO A 368 12.77 -2.74 -3.82
CA PRO A 368 13.79 -2.77 -4.87
C PRO A 368 13.34 -2.17 -6.20
N GLY A 369 12.04 -2.06 -6.43
CA GLY A 369 11.45 -1.51 -7.66
C GLY A 369 10.98 -0.06 -7.53
N ALA A 370 9.77 0.20 -8.01
CA ALA A 370 9.08 1.48 -7.82
C ALA A 370 8.07 1.38 -6.67
N SER A 371 7.80 2.51 -6.02
CA SER A 371 6.77 2.60 -4.98
C SER A 371 6.24 4.03 -4.84
N MET A 372 5.02 4.17 -4.29
CA MET A 372 4.39 5.46 -4.05
C MET A 372 4.23 5.73 -2.55
N ARG A 373 4.56 6.94 -2.16
CA ARG A 373 4.06 7.51 -0.91
C ARG A 373 3.07 8.60 -1.25
N SER A 374 1.79 8.32 -1.03
CA SER A 374 0.73 9.31 -1.17
C SER A 374 0.91 10.45 -0.15
N PRO A 375 0.31 11.63 -0.37
CA PRO A 375 0.35 12.71 0.62
C PRO A 375 -0.15 12.24 1.97
N LEU A 376 0.58 12.55 3.05
CA LEU A 376 0.23 12.09 4.39
C LEU A 376 -1.13 12.63 4.84
N LEU A 377 -1.84 11.83 5.62
CA LEU A 377 -3.25 12.02 5.98
C LEU A 377 -3.56 13.42 6.55
N PHE A 378 -2.75 13.90 7.49
CA PHE A 378 -2.94 15.20 8.15
C PHE A 378 -1.94 16.27 7.71
N SER A 379 -1.06 15.97 6.75
CA SER A 379 -0.13 16.96 6.22
C SER A 379 -0.85 18.00 5.34
N LYS A 380 -0.41 19.26 5.39
CA LYS A 380 -0.80 20.29 4.43
C LYS A 380 -0.16 20.10 3.07
N ASN A 381 0.98 19.38 3.00
CA ASN A 381 1.64 19.06 1.76
C ASN A 381 0.79 18.04 0.96
N SER A 382 0.46 18.40 -0.28
CA SER A 382 -0.30 17.55 -1.21
C SER A 382 0.58 16.84 -2.24
N THR A 383 1.90 16.89 -2.07
CA THR A 383 2.85 16.21 -2.96
C THR A 383 2.93 14.73 -2.62
N GLY A 384 2.71 13.85 -3.60
CA GLY A 384 3.06 12.44 -3.51
C GLY A 384 4.50 12.22 -3.97
N TYR A 385 5.17 11.19 -3.44
CA TYR A 385 6.54 10.85 -3.79
C TYR A 385 6.57 9.50 -4.47
N TYR A 386 6.91 9.51 -5.76
CA TYR A 386 7.11 8.30 -6.55
C TYR A 386 8.58 7.93 -6.49
N PHE A 387 8.90 6.88 -5.75
CA PHE A 387 10.25 6.37 -5.59
C PHE A 387 10.60 5.46 -6.76
N ILE A 388 11.80 5.65 -7.30
CA ILE A 388 12.38 4.76 -8.31
C ILE A 388 13.80 4.39 -7.87
N THR A 389 14.24 3.18 -8.21
CA THR A 389 15.60 2.72 -7.95
C THR A 389 16.37 2.66 -9.28
N PRO A 390 17.05 3.76 -9.70
CA PRO A 390 17.75 3.78 -10.98
C PRO A 390 18.86 2.74 -11.00
N PRO A 391 19.11 2.07 -12.13
CA PRO A 391 20.27 1.21 -12.28
C PRO A 391 21.56 2.06 -12.31
N ALA A 392 22.64 1.53 -11.76
CA ALA A 392 23.92 2.22 -11.73
C ALA A 392 24.54 2.39 -13.13
N SER A 393 24.14 1.54 -14.10
CA SER A 393 24.62 1.58 -15.49
C SER A 393 23.58 0.97 -16.44
N LEU A 394 23.75 1.22 -17.74
CA LEU A 394 22.94 0.56 -18.78
C LEU A 394 23.15 -0.97 -18.79
N GLU A 395 24.34 -1.44 -18.44
CA GLU A 395 24.61 -2.88 -18.31
C GLU A 395 23.83 -3.49 -17.14
N GLU A 396 23.78 -2.78 -16.02
CA GLU A 396 22.94 -3.17 -14.89
C GLU A 396 21.46 -3.11 -15.24
N ALA A 397 21.02 -2.04 -15.93
CA ALA A 397 19.64 -1.94 -16.42
C ALA A 397 19.26 -3.13 -17.31
N ALA A 398 20.14 -3.54 -18.23
CA ALA A 398 19.89 -4.69 -19.08
C ALA A 398 19.76 -6.01 -18.29
N LYS A 399 20.58 -6.19 -17.23
CA LYS A 399 20.48 -7.34 -16.31
C LYS A 399 19.19 -7.30 -15.50
N ARG A 400 18.77 -6.12 -15.07
CA ARG A 400 17.52 -5.93 -14.31
C ARG A 400 16.29 -6.11 -15.18
N LEU A 401 16.36 -5.76 -16.47
CA LEU A 401 15.28 -6.07 -17.43
C LEU A 401 15.05 -7.57 -17.57
N ASP A 402 16.12 -8.36 -17.59
CA ASP A 402 16.00 -9.82 -17.54
C ASP A 402 15.37 -10.32 -16.21
N ALA A 403 15.48 -9.52 -15.16
CA ALA A 403 14.84 -9.76 -13.86
C ALA A 403 13.44 -9.15 -13.72
N ASN A 404 12.78 -8.71 -14.80
CA ASN A 404 11.46 -8.06 -14.83
C ASN A 404 11.39 -6.70 -14.11
N GLU A 405 12.44 -5.87 -14.19
CA GLU A 405 12.42 -4.54 -13.58
C GLU A 405 12.02 -3.42 -14.55
N ASP A 406 11.50 -2.30 -13.99
CA ASP A 406 10.72 -1.26 -14.64
C ASP A 406 11.53 -0.20 -15.42
N PHE A 407 12.41 -0.62 -16.32
CA PHE A 407 13.21 0.33 -17.14
C PHE A 407 12.85 0.32 -18.64
N ASP A 408 11.90 -0.51 -19.03
CA ASP A 408 11.28 -0.46 -20.34
C ASP A 408 10.22 0.65 -20.38
N ARG A 409 10.04 1.28 -21.53
CA ARG A 409 9.10 2.42 -21.68
C ARG A 409 7.66 2.08 -21.36
N ASP A 410 7.20 0.93 -21.79
CA ASP A 410 5.81 0.53 -21.61
C ASP A 410 5.58 0.01 -20.19
N ARG A 411 6.60 -0.58 -19.59
CA ARG A 411 6.60 -0.99 -18.17
C ARG A 411 6.52 0.22 -17.24
N ILE A 412 7.25 1.29 -17.54
CA ILE A 412 7.16 2.55 -16.77
C ILE A 412 5.75 3.15 -16.84
N LEU A 413 5.04 3.02 -17.98
CA LEU A 413 3.63 3.43 -18.05
C LEU A 413 2.73 2.55 -17.18
N SER A 414 2.93 1.22 -17.19
CA SER A 414 2.15 0.30 -16.36
C SER A 414 2.37 0.56 -14.87
N THR A 415 3.62 0.64 -14.44
CA THR A 415 3.95 0.95 -13.04
C THR A 415 3.48 2.37 -12.67
N GLY A 416 3.60 3.34 -13.57
CA GLY A 416 3.05 4.69 -13.36
C GLY A 416 1.54 4.73 -13.22
N ALA A 417 0.81 3.84 -13.92
CA ALA A 417 -0.63 3.69 -13.76
C ALA A 417 -0.99 3.12 -12.38
N HIS A 418 -0.22 2.15 -11.91
CA HIS A 418 -0.35 1.54 -10.60
C HIS A 418 -0.01 2.54 -9.47
N GLU A 419 1.15 3.17 -9.55
CA GLU A 419 1.67 4.02 -8.48
C GLU A 419 1.06 5.43 -8.49
N ALA A 420 0.92 6.06 -9.67
CA ALA A 420 0.54 7.46 -9.75
C ALA A 420 -0.91 7.69 -10.20
N MET A 421 -1.20 7.52 -11.52
CA MET A 421 -2.45 7.97 -12.14
C MET A 421 -3.12 6.86 -12.96
N PRO A 422 -4.31 6.41 -12.55
CA PRO A 422 -5.14 6.84 -11.43
C PRO A 422 -4.88 6.05 -10.13
N GLY A 423 -3.73 5.40 -10.00
CA GLY A 423 -3.36 4.48 -8.92
C GLY A 423 -3.23 5.13 -7.54
N HIS A 424 -2.25 4.66 -6.77
CA HIS A 424 -2.09 4.99 -5.34
C HIS A 424 -2.09 6.48 -5.02
N PHE A 425 -1.39 7.30 -5.83
CA PHE A 425 -1.33 8.75 -5.58
C PHE A 425 -2.72 9.40 -5.64
N MET A 426 -3.45 9.17 -6.74
CA MET A 426 -4.78 9.77 -6.90
C MET A 426 -5.77 9.21 -5.88
N GLN A 427 -5.82 7.89 -5.72
CA GLN A 427 -6.69 7.20 -4.79
C GLN A 427 -6.46 7.67 -3.35
N GLY A 428 -5.20 7.65 -2.87
CA GLY A 428 -4.85 8.10 -1.52
C GLY A 428 -5.08 9.62 -1.31
N SER A 429 -4.87 10.43 -2.36
CA SER A 429 -5.18 11.86 -2.30
C SER A 429 -6.67 12.14 -2.12
N ILE A 430 -7.54 11.34 -2.73
CA ILE A 430 -9.00 11.41 -2.55
C ILE A 430 -9.38 10.95 -1.14
N ALA A 431 -8.90 9.78 -0.73
CA ALA A 431 -9.21 9.17 0.55
C ALA A 431 -8.90 10.09 1.75
N ARG A 432 -7.73 10.74 1.75
CA ARG A 432 -7.33 11.66 2.85
C ARG A 432 -8.25 12.86 3.02
N ARG A 433 -9.09 13.20 2.05
CA ARG A 433 -10.04 14.31 2.10
C ARG A 433 -11.44 13.88 2.52
N HIS A 434 -11.66 12.59 2.72
CA HIS A 434 -12.98 12.10 3.11
C HIS A 434 -13.47 12.85 4.36
N PRO A 435 -14.72 13.38 4.37
CA PRO A 435 -15.22 14.19 5.48
C PRO A 435 -15.53 13.35 6.72
N ASP A 436 -15.90 12.10 6.54
CA ASP A 436 -16.07 11.14 7.61
C ASP A 436 -14.70 10.74 8.16
N PHE A 437 -14.49 10.97 9.46
CA PHE A 437 -13.17 10.77 10.08
C PHE A 437 -12.81 9.29 10.19
N VAL A 438 -13.79 8.40 10.45
CA VAL A 438 -13.57 6.95 10.48
C VAL A 438 -13.04 6.48 9.13
N ARG A 439 -13.69 6.91 8.02
CA ARG A 439 -13.30 6.50 6.67
C ARG A 439 -12.02 7.17 6.19
N LYS A 440 -11.80 8.40 6.61
CA LYS A 440 -10.56 9.13 6.33
C LYS A 440 -9.32 8.43 6.87
N THR A 441 -9.43 7.76 8.01
CA THR A 441 -8.31 7.06 8.66
C THR A 441 -8.13 5.62 8.18
N GLN A 442 -9.04 5.09 7.35
CA GLN A 442 -8.90 3.73 6.82
C GLN A 442 -7.77 3.62 5.79
N ASP A 443 -7.06 2.51 5.84
CA ASP A 443 -5.97 2.16 4.91
C ASP A 443 -6.03 0.68 4.52
N SER A 444 -7.10 0.29 3.82
CA SER A 444 -7.27 -1.09 3.34
C SER A 444 -6.33 -1.38 2.17
N GLY A 445 -5.27 -2.13 2.43
CA GLY A 445 -4.36 -2.60 1.38
C GLY A 445 -5.10 -3.37 0.27
N VAL A 446 -6.12 -4.15 0.63
CA VAL A 446 -6.94 -4.90 -0.35
C VAL A 446 -7.69 -3.95 -1.31
N PHE A 447 -8.16 -2.81 -0.82
CA PHE A 447 -8.77 -1.80 -1.68
C PHE A 447 -7.71 -1.10 -2.55
N ALA A 448 -6.64 -0.61 -1.94
CA ALA A 448 -5.62 0.18 -2.63
C ALA A 448 -4.88 -0.63 -3.71
N GLU A 449 -4.39 -1.82 -3.37
CA GLU A 449 -3.68 -2.70 -4.31
C GLU A 449 -4.62 -3.31 -5.35
N GLY A 450 -5.85 -3.65 -4.95
CA GLY A 450 -6.88 -4.12 -5.87
C GLY A 450 -7.23 -3.10 -6.94
N TRP A 451 -7.41 -1.83 -6.56
CA TRP A 451 -7.63 -0.72 -7.48
C TRP A 451 -6.45 -0.52 -8.44
N ALA A 452 -5.24 -0.46 -7.90
CA ALA A 452 -4.04 -0.24 -8.69
C ALA A 452 -3.77 -1.39 -9.69
N PHE A 453 -3.93 -2.63 -9.26
CA PHE A 453 -3.75 -3.81 -10.11
C PHE A 453 -4.85 -3.94 -11.18
N TYR A 454 -6.10 -3.66 -10.84
CA TYR A 454 -7.18 -3.57 -11.81
C TYR A 454 -6.88 -2.51 -12.90
N GLY A 455 -6.29 -1.38 -12.50
CA GLY A 455 -5.89 -0.31 -13.42
C GLY A 455 -4.87 -0.74 -14.47
N GLU A 456 -3.94 -1.64 -14.14
CA GLU A 456 -2.92 -2.14 -15.07
C GLU A 456 -3.57 -2.84 -16.29
N GLU A 457 -4.51 -3.76 -16.04
CA GLU A 457 -5.25 -4.45 -17.10
C GLU A 457 -6.23 -3.53 -17.83
N LEU A 458 -6.97 -2.69 -17.08
CA LEU A 458 -7.90 -1.74 -17.66
C LEU A 458 -7.23 -0.86 -18.74
N PHE A 459 -6.00 -0.43 -18.53
CA PHE A 459 -5.31 0.45 -19.46
C PHE A 459 -4.85 -0.26 -20.73
N VAL A 460 -4.56 -1.55 -20.66
CA VAL A 460 -4.37 -2.39 -21.85
C VAL A 460 -5.67 -2.42 -22.66
N GLN A 461 -6.80 -2.63 -22.00
CA GLN A 461 -8.11 -2.72 -22.65
C GLN A 461 -8.56 -1.37 -23.25
N LEU A 462 -8.23 -0.25 -22.61
CA LEU A 462 -8.53 1.09 -23.10
C LEU A 462 -7.58 1.59 -24.18
N GLY A 463 -6.55 0.81 -24.55
CA GLY A 463 -5.64 1.11 -25.66
C GLY A 463 -4.54 2.10 -25.34
N LEU A 464 -4.14 2.26 -24.07
CA LEU A 464 -2.99 3.12 -23.68
C LEU A 464 -1.73 2.78 -24.48
N TYR A 465 -1.51 1.52 -24.75
CA TYR A 465 -0.33 0.97 -25.43
C TYR A 465 -0.54 0.75 -26.93
N GLY A 466 -1.63 1.24 -27.54
CA GLY A 466 -1.86 1.16 -28.97
C GLY A 466 -1.95 -0.27 -29.55
N GLY A 467 -2.20 -1.27 -28.72
CA GLY A 467 -2.22 -2.68 -29.12
C GLY A 467 -0.84 -3.34 -29.14
N ASP A 468 0.15 -2.76 -28.45
CA ASP A 468 1.49 -3.34 -28.29
C ASP A 468 1.42 -4.70 -27.61
N LEU A 469 2.00 -5.72 -28.23
CA LEU A 469 2.04 -7.08 -27.71
C LEU A 469 3.01 -7.21 -26.52
N ASP A 470 4.05 -6.38 -26.45
CA ASP A 470 4.99 -6.41 -25.34
C ASP A 470 4.36 -5.88 -24.04
N ALA A 471 3.59 -4.78 -24.13
CA ALA A 471 2.84 -4.29 -22.99
C ALA A 471 1.84 -5.34 -22.44
N ARG A 472 1.16 -6.06 -23.35
CA ARG A 472 0.26 -7.16 -22.97
C ARG A 472 0.99 -8.34 -22.35
N TYR A 473 2.16 -8.69 -22.90
CA TYR A 473 3.03 -9.72 -22.36
C TYR A 473 3.48 -9.37 -20.94
N TYR A 474 3.91 -8.14 -20.72
CA TYR A 474 4.32 -7.63 -19.42
C TYR A 474 3.19 -7.66 -18.38
N THR A 475 1.98 -7.23 -18.75
CA THR A 475 0.81 -7.31 -17.86
C THR A 475 0.54 -8.76 -17.45
N ALA A 476 0.57 -9.71 -18.37
CA ALA A 476 0.41 -11.13 -18.07
C ALA A 476 1.51 -11.70 -17.17
N GLN A 477 2.76 -11.24 -17.33
CA GLN A 477 3.84 -11.61 -16.40
C GLN A 477 3.55 -11.15 -14.97
N TRP A 478 3.04 -9.91 -14.81
CA TRP A 478 2.69 -9.39 -13.51
C TRP A 478 1.46 -10.08 -12.89
N GLU A 479 0.47 -10.49 -13.68
CA GLU A 479 -0.61 -11.36 -13.20
C GLU A 479 -0.05 -12.66 -12.60
N ARG A 480 0.93 -13.29 -13.27
CA ARG A 480 1.64 -14.45 -12.73
C ARG A 480 2.37 -14.17 -11.43
N VAL A 481 3.05 -13.03 -11.34
CA VAL A 481 3.77 -12.60 -10.12
C VAL A 481 2.77 -12.42 -8.97
N ARG A 482 1.63 -11.73 -9.19
CA ARG A 482 0.59 -11.54 -8.16
C ARG A 482 -0.02 -12.87 -7.73
N GLY A 483 -0.36 -13.74 -8.67
CA GLY A 483 -0.86 -15.08 -8.37
C GLY A 483 0.15 -15.90 -7.56
N ALA A 484 1.43 -15.91 -7.97
CA ALA A 484 2.48 -16.62 -7.23
C ALA A 484 2.69 -16.07 -5.81
N ARG A 485 2.67 -14.74 -5.63
CA ARG A 485 2.74 -14.08 -4.31
C ARG A 485 1.58 -14.50 -3.42
N ALA A 486 0.35 -14.49 -3.95
CA ALA A 486 -0.85 -14.81 -3.20
C ALA A 486 -1.00 -16.31 -2.88
N ILE A 487 -0.29 -17.21 -3.58
CA ILE A 487 -0.13 -18.62 -3.19
C ILE A 487 0.88 -18.75 -2.05
N VAL A 488 2.03 -18.10 -2.18
CA VAL A 488 3.14 -18.23 -1.23
C VAL A 488 2.78 -17.66 0.15
N ASP A 489 2.01 -16.59 0.21
CA ASP A 489 1.69 -15.88 1.47
C ASP A 489 0.98 -16.79 2.50
N PRO A 490 -0.21 -17.36 2.24
CA PRO A 490 -0.88 -18.23 3.20
C PRO A 490 -0.09 -19.52 3.47
N GLU A 491 0.64 -20.05 2.49
CA GLU A 491 1.44 -21.26 2.63
C GLU A 491 2.65 -21.05 3.57
N LEU A 492 3.35 -19.92 3.46
CA LEU A 492 4.43 -19.55 4.38
C LEU A 492 3.87 -19.25 5.78
N ALA A 493 2.83 -18.42 5.85
CA ALA A 493 2.24 -18.00 7.12
C ALA A 493 1.68 -19.19 7.91
N SER A 494 1.12 -20.20 7.23
CA SER A 494 0.62 -21.43 7.87
C SER A 494 1.72 -22.44 8.22
N GLY A 495 2.91 -22.30 7.63
CA GLY A 495 4.00 -23.27 7.74
C GLY A 495 3.84 -24.49 6.83
N ALA A 496 2.90 -24.48 5.88
CA ALA A 496 2.73 -25.55 4.89
C ALA A 496 3.87 -25.54 3.85
N MET A 497 4.42 -24.37 3.57
CA MET A 497 5.61 -24.17 2.73
C MET A 497 6.75 -23.56 3.54
N ASN A 498 7.97 -24.03 3.39
CA ASN A 498 9.14 -23.36 3.95
C ASN A 498 9.75 -22.36 2.96
N TYR A 499 10.65 -21.51 3.44
CA TYR A 499 11.25 -20.42 2.68
C TYR A 499 11.92 -20.89 1.37
N ASP A 500 12.76 -21.93 1.42
CA ASP A 500 13.51 -22.39 0.24
C ASP A 500 12.60 -22.99 -0.84
N VAL A 501 11.56 -23.71 -0.42
CA VAL A 501 10.52 -24.23 -1.31
C VAL A 501 9.75 -23.08 -1.95
N ALA A 502 9.41 -22.05 -1.17
CA ALA A 502 8.73 -20.86 -1.65
C ALA A 502 9.57 -20.08 -2.68
N VAL A 503 10.86 -19.89 -2.42
CA VAL A 503 11.81 -19.28 -3.36
C VAL A 503 11.86 -20.04 -4.68
N THR A 504 12.01 -21.37 -4.62
CA THR A 504 12.06 -22.23 -5.81
C THR A 504 10.74 -22.18 -6.60
N PHE A 505 9.61 -22.22 -5.90
CA PHE A 505 8.29 -22.09 -6.53
C PHE A 505 8.15 -20.73 -7.22
N PHE A 506 8.50 -19.66 -6.51
CA PHE A 506 8.37 -18.28 -7.00
C PHE A 506 9.24 -18.04 -8.24
N GLU A 507 10.51 -18.45 -8.20
CA GLU A 507 11.45 -18.42 -9.32
C GLU A 507 10.86 -19.12 -10.57
N LYS A 508 10.34 -20.33 -10.38
CA LYS A 508 9.73 -21.10 -11.47
C LYS A 508 8.50 -20.44 -12.07
N GLN A 509 7.63 -19.84 -11.24
CA GLN A 509 6.37 -19.25 -11.70
C GLN A 509 6.55 -17.88 -12.31
N THR A 510 7.53 -17.10 -11.87
CA THR A 510 7.70 -15.70 -12.29
C THR A 510 8.80 -15.49 -13.32
N GLY A 511 9.81 -16.37 -13.34
CA GLY A 511 11.03 -16.16 -14.11
C GLY A 511 12.02 -15.18 -13.47
N PHE A 512 11.79 -14.80 -12.21
CA PHE A 512 12.72 -13.96 -11.46
C PHE A 512 14.05 -14.70 -11.23
N THR A 513 15.15 -13.94 -11.12
CA THR A 513 16.41 -14.50 -10.68
C THR A 513 16.30 -15.06 -9.26
N HIS A 514 17.20 -15.96 -8.88
CA HIS A 514 17.20 -16.52 -7.53
C HIS A 514 17.26 -15.44 -6.45
N ALA A 515 18.13 -14.44 -6.61
CA ALA A 515 18.25 -13.32 -5.66
C ALA A 515 16.98 -12.46 -5.57
N ALA A 516 16.33 -12.16 -6.71
CA ALA A 516 15.07 -11.43 -6.73
C ALA A 516 13.93 -12.24 -6.10
N SER A 517 13.90 -13.56 -6.33
CA SER A 517 12.94 -14.47 -5.71
C SER A 517 13.13 -14.56 -4.19
N GLN A 518 14.38 -14.63 -3.72
CA GLN A 518 14.69 -14.57 -2.29
C GLN A 518 14.18 -13.27 -1.64
N ALA A 519 14.44 -12.12 -2.26
CA ALA A 519 13.98 -10.83 -1.75
C ALA A 519 12.44 -10.73 -1.72
N ALA A 520 11.77 -11.19 -2.78
CA ALA A 520 10.30 -11.20 -2.86
C ALA A 520 9.68 -12.09 -1.78
N VAL A 521 10.18 -13.32 -1.64
CA VAL A 521 9.68 -14.29 -0.65
C VAL A 521 9.99 -13.84 0.78
N ALA A 522 11.15 -13.18 0.99
CA ALA A 522 11.45 -12.58 2.29
C ALA A 522 10.43 -11.48 2.66
N GLY A 523 10.09 -10.60 1.72
CA GLY A 523 9.05 -9.61 1.92
C GLY A 523 7.70 -10.22 2.29
N ILE A 524 7.30 -11.31 1.61
CA ILE A 524 6.06 -12.05 1.91
C ILE A 524 6.09 -12.61 3.34
N ALA A 525 7.18 -13.27 3.73
CA ALA A 525 7.31 -13.88 5.05
C ALA A 525 7.30 -12.84 6.19
N LEU A 526 7.84 -11.63 5.95
CA LEU A 526 7.89 -10.55 6.93
C LEU A 526 6.56 -9.80 7.09
N TYR A 527 5.72 -9.79 6.04
CA TYR A 527 4.45 -9.06 6.01
C TYR A 527 3.29 -9.96 5.54
N PRO A 528 2.93 -11.00 6.32
CA PRO A 528 1.87 -11.92 5.94
C PRO A 528 0.53 -11.21 5.75
N GLY A 529 -0.22 -11.61 4.72
CA GLY A 529 -1.51 -11.02 4.36
C GLY A 529 -1.42 -9.73 3.53
N TYR A 530 -0.21 -9.21 3.25
CA TYR A 530 -0.08 -8.02 2.42
C TYR A 530 -0.21 -8.33 0.92
N VAL A 531 0.55 -9.30 0.42
CA VAL A 531 0.64 -9.51 -1.04
C VAL A 531 -0.59 -10.20 -1.66
N ILE A 532 -1.47 -10.75 -0.86
CA ILE A 532 -2.78 -11.22 -1.33
C ILE A 532 -3.70 -10.08 -1.77
N SER A 533 -3.43 -8.87 -1.28
CA SER A 533 -4.24 -7.67 -1.51
C SER A 533 -4.46 -7.37 -2.99
N TYR A 534 -3.48 -7.65 -3.83
CA TYR A 534 -3.56 -7.46 -5.28
C TYR A 534 -4.65 -8.35 -5.89
N THR A 535 -4.49 -9.66 -5.77
CA THR A 535 -5.39 -10.66 -6.38
C THR A 535 -6.78 -10.62 -5.76
N VAL A 536 -6.88 -10.61 -4.43
CA VAL A 536 -8.16 -10.57 -3.72
C VAL A 536 -8.89 -9.26 -3.95
N GLY A 537 -8.15 -8.14 -3.94
CA GLY A 537 -8.73 -6.81 -4.18
C GLY A 537 -9.28 -6.65 -5.60
N ARG A 538 -8.52 -7.08 -6.63
CA ARG A 538 -9.02 -7.09 -8.02
C ARG A 538 -10.26 -7.97 -8.16
N TYR A 539 -10.24 -9.17 -7.59
CA TYR A 539 -11.39 -10.07 -7.61
C TYR A 539 -12.66 -9.41 -7.01
N GLN A 540 -12.55 -8.77 -5.84
CA GLN A 540 -13.68 -8.09 -5.19
C GLN A 540 -14.15 -6.87 -5.99
N LEU A 541 -13.23 -6.10 -6.57
CA LEU A 541 -13.55 -4.95 -7.41
C LEU A 541 -14.31 -5.36 -8.67
N GLU A 542 -13.83 -6.38 -9.38
CA GLU A 542 -14.46 -6.88 -10.60
C GLU A 542 -15.84 -7.50 -10.31
N ALA A 543 -15.99 -8.22 -9.20
CA ALA A 543 -17.29 -8.72 -8.75
C ALA A 543 -18.26 -7.57 -8.47
N LEU A 544 -17.81 -6.53 -7.77
CA LEU A 544 -18.63 -5.34 -7.50
C LEU A 544 -18.99 -4.59 -8.79
N LEU A 545 -18.08 -4.50 -9.76
CA LEU A 545 -18.37 -3.92 -11.06
C LEU A 545 -19.44 -4.72 -11.83
N ALA A 546 -19.42 -6.04 -11.72
CA ALA A 546 -20.45 -6.89 -12.33
C ALA A 546 -21.82 -6.64 -11.70
N ASP A 547 -21.91 -6.59 -10.37
CA ASP A 547 -23.14 -6.27 -9.63
C ASP A 547 -23.66 -4.85 -9.95
N TYR A 548 -22.75 -3.88 -10.03
CA TYR A 548 -23.08 -2.52 -10.46
C TYR A 548 -23.70 -2.50 -11.85
N ARG A 549 -23.09 -3.20 -12.81
CA ARG A 549 -23.59 -3.27 -14.19
C ARG A 549 -24.95 -3.96 -14.28
N GLU A 550 -25.16 -5.02 -13.52
CA GLU A 550 -26.47 -5.70 -13.46
C GLU A 550 -27.57 -4.75 -13.00
N ARG A 551 -27.31 -3.96 -11.94
CA ARG A 551 -28.30 -3.04 -11.35
C ARG A 551 -28.53 -1.79 -12.19
N MET A 552 -27.49 -1.22 -12.78
CA MET A 552 -27.56 0.01 -13.59
C MET A 552 -27.98 -0.24 -15.05
N GLY A 553 -27.86 -1.47 -15.53
CA GLY A 553 -28.22 -1.82 -16.91
C GLY A 553 -27.55 -0.92 -17.96
N ALA A 554 -28.34 -0.33 -18.84
CA ALA A 554 -27.83 0.55 -19.91
C ALA A 554 -27.24 1.88 -19.41
N ALA A 555 -27.49 2.29 -18.17
CA ALA A 555 -26.93 3.49 -17.58
C ALA A 555 -25.52 3.27 -16.96
N ALA A 556 -25.06 2.03 -16.88
CA ALA A 556 -23.77 1.70 -16.30
C ALA A 556 -22.62 2.24 -17.17
N THR A 557 -21.71 2.99 -16.55
CA THR A 557 -20.45 3.43 -17.16
C THR A 557 -19.29 3.17 -16.22
N LEU A 558 -18.09 2.92 -16.77
CA LEU A 558 -16.89 2.79 -15.95
C LEU A 558 -16.58 4.08 -15.19
N HIS A 559 -16.77 5.23 -15.83
CA HIS A 559 -16.58 6.54 -15.20
C HIS A 559 -17.42 6.72 -13.93
N ASP A 560 -18.73 6.43 -13.98
CA ASP A 560 -19.63 6.54 -12.83
C ASP A 560 -19.21 5.54 -11.74
N PHE A 561 -18.92 4.29 -12.12
CA PHE A 561 -18.48 3.26 -11.18
C PHE A 561 -17.19 3.65 -10.45
N HIS A 562 -16.14 4.01 -11.19
CA HIS A 562 -14.84 4.36 -10.62
C HIS A 562 -14.91 5.60 -9.74
N THR A 563 -15.65 6.62 -10.16
CA THR A 563 -15.80 7.85 -9.35
C THR A 563 -16.55 7.56 -8.05
N ARG A 564 -17.63 6.75 -8.10
CA ARG A 564 -18.32 6.29 -6.88
C ARG A 564 -17.39 5.47 -6.00
N LEU A 565 -16.69 4.50 -6.56
CA LEU A 565 -15.80 3.62 -5.82
C LEU A 565 -14.76 4.41 -5.03
N LEU A 566 -14.03 5.33 -5.69
CA LEU A 566 -13.00 6.13 -5.04
C LEU A 566 -13.55 7.12 -4.00
N SER A 567 -14.82 7.51 -4.10
CA SER A 567 -15.44 8.42 -3.12
C SER A 567 -15.63 7.81 -1.72
N TYR A 568 -15.50 6.48 -1.59
CA TYR A 568 -15.54 5.78 -0.29
C TYR A 568 -14.21 5.78 0.47
N GLY A 569 -13.15 6.38 -0.10
CA GLY A 569 -11.81 6.34 0.48
C GLY A 569 -11.14 4.98 0.34
N THR A 570 -10.19 4.67 1.22
CA THR A 570 -9.47 3.37 1.23
C THR A 570 -10.17 2.38 2.16
N THR A 571 -11.45 2.16 1.92
CA THR A 571 -12.34 1.36 2.78
C THR A 571 -12.48 -0.08 2.25
N PRO A 572 -12.50 -1.14 3.10
CA PRO A 572 -12.64 -2.52 2.65
C PRO A 572 -13.87 -2.78 1.79
N PHE A 573 -13.77 -3.63 0.77
CA PHE A 573 -14.88 -3.94 -0.15
C PHE A 573 -16.11 -4.54 0.54
N ALA A 574 -15.95 -5.21 1.68
CA ALA A 574 -17.06 -5.72 2.48
C ALA A 574 -17.96 -4.60 3.06
N ILE A 575 -17.46 -3.39 3.09
CA ILE A 575 -18.18 -2.17 3.48
C ILE A 575 -18.63 -1.43 2.22
N VAL A 576 -17.69 -1.12 1.31
CA VAL A 576 -17.97 -0.34 0.10
C VAL A 576 -19.03 -0.99 -0.79
N GLY A 577 -18.97 -2.32 -0.98
CA GLY A 577 -19.86 -3.02 -1.91
C GLY A 577 -21.34 -2.84 -1.59
N PRO A 578 -21.83 -3.21 -0.39
CA PRO A 578 -23.22 -3.02 0.00
C PRO A 578 -23.69 -1.56 -0.05
N GLU A 579 -22.84 -0.63 0.40
CA GLU A 579 -23.17 0.79 0.43
C GLU A 579 -23.27 1.39 -0.97
N LEU A 580 -22.28 1.13 -1.84
CA LEU A 580 -22.29 1.61 -3.22
C LEU A 580 -23.53 1.11 -3.97
N LEU A 581 -23.86 -0.17 -3.81
CA LEU A 581 -25.03 -0.76 -4.46
C LEU A 581 -26.36 -0.25 -3.88
N ALA A 582 -26.38 0.21 -2.63
CA ALA A 582 -27.56 0.85 -2.04
C ALA A 582 -27.71 2.33 -2.49
N ASP A 583 -26.61 2.99 -2.84
CA ASP A 583 -26.57 4.43 -3.17
C ASP A 583 -26.64 4.72 -4.70
N LEU A 584 -26.95 3.73 -5.53
CA LEU A 584 -26.95 3.88 -6.99
C LEU A 584 -27.98 4.90 -7.51
N GLY A 585 -29.05 5.15 -6.75
CA GLY A 585 -30.05 6.18 -7.09
C GLY A 585 -29.59 7.62 -6.88
N ARG A 586 -28.48 7.83 -6.18
CA ARG A 586 -27.96 9.15 -5.86
C ARG A 586 -27.19 9.74 -7.04
N PRO A 587 -27.41 11.02 -7.40
CA PRO A 587 -26.64 11.67 -8.47
C PRO A 587 -25.14 11.65 -8.18
N LEU A 588 -24.32 11.39 -9.19
CA LEU A 588 -22.86 11.33 -9.05
C LEU A 588 -22.25 12.63 -8.49
N ALA A 589 -22.84 13.78 -8.86
CA ALA A 589 -22.43 15.08 -8.33
C ALA A 589 -22.58 15.17 -6.80
N ASP A 590 -23.66 14.60 -6.24
CA ASP A 590 -23.93 14.60 -4.81
C ASP A 590 -23.00 13.61 -4.07
N VAL A 591 -22.69 12.48 -4.70
CA VAL A 591 -21.70 11.50 -4.19
C VAL A 591 -20.33 12.18 -4.06
N ARG A 592 -19.88 12.87 -5.12
CA ARG A 592 -18.60 13.62 -5.09
C ARG A 592 -18.59 14.71 -4.02
N ALA A 593 -19.64 15.48 -3.94
CA ALA A 593 -19.73 16.56 -2.95
C ALA A 593 -19.67 16.03 -1.51
N SER A 594 -20.32 14.89 -1.23
CA SER A 594 -20.31 14.29 0.10
C SER A 594 -18.96 13.66 0.49
N ALA A 595 -18.09 13.37 -0.45
CA ALA A 595 -16.76 12.81 -0.22
C ALA A 595 -15.63 13.84 -0.32
N ASN A 596 -15.94 15.13 -0.55
CA ASN A 596 -14.94 16.18 -0.85
C ASN A 596 -14.04 15.83 -2.05
N TYR A 597 -14.61 15.11 -3.02
CA TYR A 597 -13.92 14.58 -4.20
C TYR A 597 -13.48 15.67 -5.18
#